data_6d4282ddc282055ceea43810c346d1cd
#
_entry.id   6d4282ddc282055ceea43810c346d1cd
#
_cell.length_a   1.000
_cell.length_b   1.000
_cell.length_c   1.000
_cell.angle_alpha   90.00
_cell.angle_beta   90.00
_cell.angle_gamma   90.00
#
_symmetry.space_group_name_H-M   'P 1'
#
loop_
_entity.id
_entity.type
_entity.pdbx_description
1 polymer ?
#
loop_
_entity_poly.entity_id
_entity_poly.type
_entity_poly.pdbx_seq_one_letter_code
_entity_poly.pdbx_strand_id
1 'polypeptide(L)'
;MKDWATICRFGGLGDNLITSSVLPLLAKDYNIEVISQEPHSAVFENNPHISKLSVRKAGDIAGDGLAWQKWFVDRAKEVKLLVNLSHSCETMLAFVPGQTQFYWPTAWRQQWCNRSYLEVVHDICGVPHVYEPRFFVTEEERAIAQQTKQQLGNPVVGWCVSGTRLDKVYPYAAMAIARLIRETGVHVVLFGGPGRDLEYARIIQEHVERENSSLQGLSAAITDEEKQTDASPGAYHWPIRRSLSLLQQCDIVIGPDSGPMWAVAMEAMPKIMLLSHASARNITTGWVNTVTLQADPRRVPCHPCHLLHDSIETCTPNKDGKGAACISDISVETIIQETKQLLVATR
;
A
#
# COMPACT_ATOMS: atom_id res chain seq x y z
N MET A 1 -20.29 17.44 -25.42
CA MET A 1 -19.81 16.17 -24.85
C MET A 1 -18.35 16.41 -24.49
N LYS A 2 -17.89 15.87 -23.36
CA LYS A 2 -16.45 15.91 -23.03
C LYS A 2 -15.68 14.98 -23.95
N ASP A 3 -14.46 15.37 -24.29
CA ASP A 3 -13.51 14.51 -24.98
C ASP A 3 -13.09 13.32 -24.09
N TRP A 4 -12.46 12.31 -24.68
CA TRP A 4 -11.96 11.15 -23.94
C TRP A 4 -10.50 11.32 -23.57
N ALA A 5 -10.18 10.93 -22.33
CA ALA A 5 -8.83 10.69 -21.87
C ALA A 5 -8.65 9.21 -21.48
N THR A 6 -7.53 8.62 -21.86
CA THR A 6 -7.16 7.27 -21.46
C THR A 6 -5.96 7.34 -20.53
N ILE A 7 -6.11 6.76 -19.34
CA ILE A 7 -5.07 6.65 -18.32
C ILE A 7 -4.70 5.19 -18.17
N CYS A 8 -3.44 4.87 -18.43
CA CYS A 8 -2.92 3.52 -18.30
C CYS A 8 -2.09 3.40 -17.02
N ARG A 9 -2.41 2.44 -16.16
CA ARG A 9 -1.58 2.08 -15.00
C ARG A 9 -1.58 0.56 -14.81
N PHE A 10 -0.45 -0.04 -15.12
CA PHE A 10 -0.11 -1.41 -14.75
C PHE A 10 0.81 -1.37 -13.54
N GLY A 11 0.69 -2.32 -12.63
CA GLY A 11 1.49 -2.35 -11.42
C GLY A 11 0.70 -2.83 -10.20
N GLY A 12 1.27 -2.59 -9.03
CA GLY A 12 0.69 -3.03 -7.77
C GLY A 12 -0.55 -2.24 -7.35
N LEU A 13 -1.19 -2.71 -6.29
CA LEU A 13 -2.38 -2.11 -5.71
C LEU A 13 -2.15 -0.63 -5.32
N GLY A 14 -1.01 -0.34 -4.68
CA GLY A 14 -0.63 1.01 -4.27
C GLY A 14 -0.47 1.96 -5.46
N ASP A 15 0.09 1.48 -6.55
CA ASP A 15 0.29 2.26 -7.77
C ASP A 15 -1.02 2.71 -8.41
N ASN A 16 -2.02 1.81 -8.41
CA ASN A 16 -3.36 2.12 -8.90
C ASN A 16 -4.06 3.13 -7.97
N LEU A 17 -3.88 3.01 -6.66
CA LEU A 17 -4.42 3.97 -5.69
C LEU A 17 -3.76 5.34 -5.82
N ILE A 18 -2.44 5.42 -6.02
CA ILE A 18 -1.74 6.67 -6.32
C ILE A 18 -2.34 7.32 -7.58
N THR A 19 -2.58 6.53 -8.63
CA THR A 19 -3.22 7.00 -9.88
C THR A 19 -4.62 7.54 -9.63
N SER A 20 -5.37 7.01 -8.68
CA SER A 20 -6.72 7.51 -8.39
C SER A 20 -6.76 8.98 -8.00
N SER A 21 -5.67 9.55 -7.51
CA SER A 21 -5.58 10.94 -7.07
C SER A 21 -5.70 11.97 -8.20
N VAL A 22 -5.36 11.61 -9.44
CA VAL A 22 -5.46 12.52 -10.60
C VAL A 22 -6.82 12.44 -11.29
N LEU A 23 -7.58 11.37 -11.08
CA LEU A 23 -8.85 11.13 -11.79
C LEU A 23 -9.91 12.21 -11.54
N PRO A 24 -10.14 12.71 -10.30
CA PRO A 24 -11.11 13.79 -10.06
C PRO A 24 -10.77 15.08 -10.81
N LEU A 25 -9.49 15.35 -11.00
CA LEU A 25 -9.00 16.55 -11.65
C LEU A 25 -9.20 16.47 -13.17
N LEU A 26 -8.80 15.33 -13.76
CA LEU A 26 -8.98 15.08 -15.19
C LEU A 26 -10.45 14.92 -15.58
N ALA A 27 -11.29 14.35 -14.72
CA ALA A 27 -12.72 14.17 -14.96
C ALA A 27 -13.51 15.50 -15.08
N LYS A 28 -12.92 16.63 -14.68
CA LYS A 28 -13.52 17.96 -14.92
C LYS A 28 -13.63 18.25 -16.42
N ASP A 29 -12.64 17.85 -17.21
CA ASP A 29 -12.52 18.18 -18.62
C ASP A 29 -12.77 16.99 -19.56
N TYR A 30 -12.58 15.75 -19.07
CA TYR A 30 -12.62 14.54 -19.89
C TYR A 30 -13.58 13.49 -19.36
N ASN A 31 -14.08 12.62 -20.25
CA ASN A 31 -14.57 11.29 -19.92
C ASN A 31 -13.35 10.38 -19.75
N ILE A 32 -13.21 9.74 -18.58
CA ILE A 32 -12.00 8.99 -18.25
C ILE A 32 -12.18 7.50 -18.54
N GLU A 33 -11.32 6.95 -19.39
CA GLU A 33 -11.08 5.51 -19.44
C GLU A 33 -9.80 5.19 -18.66
N VAL A 34 -9.91 4.29 -17.68
CA VAL A 34 -8.73 3.73 -17.00
C VAL A 34 -8.47 2.34 -17.57
N ILE A 35 -7.22 2.07 -17.93
CA ILE A 35 -6.74 0.75 -18.34
C ILE A 35 -5.79 0.25 -17.28
N SER A 36 -6.13 -0.87 -16.66
CA SER A 36 -5.35 -1.50 -15.60
C SER A 36 -5.36 -3.01 -15.70
N GLN A 37 -4.70 -3.71 -14.80
CA GLN A 37 -4.51 -5.16 -14.82
C GLN A 37 -5.10 -5.81 -13.57
N GLU A 38 -5.72 -7.00 -13.77
CA GLU A 38 -6.10 -7.88 -12.66
C GLU A 38 -4.88 -8.31 -11.82
N PRO A 39 -5.07 -8.54 -10.51
CA PRO A 39 -6.30 -8.29 -9.73
C PRO A 39 -6.37 -6.84 -9.22
N HIS A 40 -5.34 -6.05 -9.42
CA HIS A 40 -5.18 -4.73 -8.79
C HIS A 40 -6.11 -3.64 -9.38
N SER A 41 -6.67 -3.89 -10.57
CA SER A 41 -7.70 -3.03 -11.17
C SER A 41 -8.96 -2.87 -10.32
N ALA A 42 -9.23 -3.82 -9.42
CA ALA A 42 -10.39 -3.81 -8.53
C ALA A 42 -10.50 -2.53 -7.68
N VAL A 43 -9.40 -1.82 -7.42
CA VAL A 43 -9.43 -0.55 -6.68
C VAL A 43 -10.08 0.60 -7.46
N PHE A 44 -10.20 0.47 -8.78
CA PHE A 44 -10.85 1.46 -9.62
C PHE A 44 -12.36 1.26 -9.76
N GLU A 45 -12.86 0.10 -9.37
CA GLU A 45 -14.31 -0.15 -9.38
C GLU A 45 -15.02 0.84 -8.46
N ASN A 46 -16.23 1.24 -8.86
CA ASN A 46 -17.07 2.21 -8.15
C ASN A 46 -16.44 3.60 -7.99
N ASN A 47 -15.35 3.91 -8.67
CA ASN A 47 -14.79 5.25 -8.66
C ASN A 47 -15.67 6.16 -9.55
N PRO A 48 -16.31 7.21 -8.98
CA PRO A 48 -17.28 8.05 -9.69
C PRO A 48 -16.66 8.90 -10.80
N HIS A 49 -15.33 8.98 -10.86
CA HIS A 49 -14.60 9.76 -11.86
C HIS A 49 -14.18 8.94 -13.08
N ILE A 50 -14.47 7.64 -13.09
CA ILE A 50 -14.16 6.73 -14.19
C ILE A 50 -15.42 6.49 -15.03
N SER A 51 -15.36 6.85 -16.30
CA SER A 51 -16.44 6.59 -17.26
C SER A 51 -16.37 5.17 -17.82
N LYS A 52 -15.15 4.60 -17.90
CA LYS A 52 -14.92 3.24 -18.39
C LYS A 52 -13.68 2.64 -17.73
N LEU A 53 -13.83 1.44 -17.18
CA LEU A 53 -12.70 0.64 -16.68
C LEU A 53 -12.43 -0.50 -17.68
N SER A 54 -11.23 -0.53 -18.24
CA SER A 54 -10.77 -1.55 -19.19
C SER A 54 -9.72 -2.42 -18.50
N VAL A 55 -10.12 -3.63 -18.12
CA VAL A 55 -9.26 -4.56 -17.36
C VAL A 55 -8.51 -5.47 -18.31
N ARG A 56 -7.21 -5.64 -18.10
CA ARG A 56 -6.34 -6.58 -18.80
C ARG A 56 -6.00 -7.76 -17.90
N LYS A 57 -5.99 -8.96 -18.47
CA LYS A 57 -5.54 -10.16 -17.77
C LYS A 57 -4.02 -10.23 -17.75
N ALA A 58 -3.46 -10.93 -16.77
CA ALA A 58 -2.06 -11.32 -16.81
C ALA A 58 -1.81 -12.13 -18.10
N GLY A 59 -0.85 -11.69 -18.90
CA GLY A 59 -0.58 -12.30 -20.23
C GLY A 59 -1.18 -11.54 -21.43
N ASP A 60 -2.24 -10.74 -21.27
CA ASP A 60 -2.72 -9.84 -22.33
C ASP A 60 -1.71 -8.72 -22.64
N ILE A 61 -0.84 -8.46 -21.68
CA ILE A 61 0.30 -7.56 -21.81
C ILE A 61 1.43 -8.38 -22.41
N ALA A 62 1.41 -8.48 -23.73
CA ALA A 62 2.44 -9.21 -24.44
C ALA A 62 3.82 -8.67 -24.08
N GLY A 63 4.80 -9.55 -23.86
CA GLY A 63 6.20 -9.19 -23.69
C GLY A 63 6.84 -8.56 -24.94
N ASP A 64 6.04 -8.28 -25.97
CA ASP A 64 6.45 -7.61 -27.19
C ASP A 64 6.31 -6.08 -27.04
N GLY A 65 7.42 -5.43 -26.76
CA GLY A 65 7.49 -3.98 -26.64
C GLY A 65 7.02 -3.22 -27.89
N LEU A 66 7.15 -3.81 -29.09
CA LEU A 66 6.69 -3.21 -30.33
C LEU A 66 5.16 -3.21 -30.45
N ALA A 67 4.51 -4.29 -30.03
CA ALA A 67 3.05 -4.37 -29.99
C ALA A 67 2.45 -3.32 -29.06
N TRP A 68 3.08 -3.08 -27.91
CA TRP A 68 2.68 -2.02 -26.99
C TRP A 68 2.88 -0.63 -27.56
N GLN A 69 4.03 -0.34 -28.16
CA GLN A 69 4.29 0.93 -28.82
C GLN A 69 3.24 1.21 -29.90
N LYS A 70 2.95 0.21 -30.74
CA LYS A 70 1.91 0.33 -31.77
C LYS A 70 0.55 0.63 -31.14
N TRP A 71 0.17 -0.10 -30.11
CA TRP A 71 -1.10 0.10 -29.40
C TRP A 71 -1.22 1.52 -28.86
N PHE A 72 -0.18 2.06 -28.20
CA PHE A 72 -0.18 3.44 -27.69
C PHE A 72 -0.30 4.46 -28.82
N VAL A 73 0.40 4.28 -29.92
CA VAL A 73 0.32 5.17 -31.09
C VAL A 73 -1.09 5.15 -31.71
N ASP A 74 -1.69 3.98 -31.83
CA ASP A 74 -3.05 3.87 -32.38
C ASP A 74 -4.07 4.46 -31.42
N ARG A 75 -3.97 4.18 -30.11
CA ARG A 75 -4.87 4.74 -29.10
C ARG A 75 -4.79 6.27 -29.00
N ALA A 76 -3.59 6.84 -29.16
CA ALA A 76 -3.39 8.28 -29.13
C ALA A 76 -4.14 9.02 -30.26
N LYS A 77 -4.49 8.33 -31.35
CA LYS A 77 -5.30 8.91 -32.45
C LYS A 77 -6.80 8.95 -32.13
N GLU A 78 -7.25 8.14 -31.15
CA GLU A 78 -8.67 7.95 -30.82
C GLU A 78 -9.12 8.83 -29.65
N VAL A 79 -8.18 9.29 -28.81
CA VAL A 79 -8.48 10.05 -27.61
C VAL A 79 -7.76 11.40 -27.60
N LYS A 80 -8.31 12.35 -26.87
CA LYS A 80 -7.73 13.69 -26.76
C LYS A 80 -6.49 13.72 -25.87
N LEU A 81 -6.46 12.87 -24.84
CA LEU A 81 -5.37 12.75 -23.90
C LEU A 81 -5.08 11.25 -23.66
N LEU A 82 -3.84 10.86 -23.82
CA LEU A 82 -3.35 9.53 -23.45
C LEU A 82 -2.18 9.67 -22.48
N VAL A 83 -2.33 9.14 -21.27
CA VAL A 83 -1.30 9.17 -20.24
C VAL A 83 -0.94 7.75 -19.83
N ASN A 84 0.33 7.41 -19.90
CA ASN A 84 0.86 6.16 -19.35
C ASN A 84 1.55 6.45 -18.02
N LEU A 85 0.94 6.03 -16.93
CA LEU A 85 1.47 6.15 -15.57
C LEU A 85 2.21 4.90 -15.10
N SER A 86 2.32 3.86 -15.96
CA SER A 86 3.11 2.67 -15.63
C SER A 86 4.56 3.06 -15.41
N HIS A 87 5.13 2.57 -14.31
CA HIS A 87 6.47 2.91 -13.85
C HIS A 87 6.70 4.39 -13.47
N SER A 88 5.66 5.18 -13.26
CA SER A 88 5.80 6.60 -12.90
C SER A 88 6.49 6.80 -11.54
N CYS A 89 6.08 6.05 -10.51
CA CYS A 89 6.69 6.12 -9.19
C CYS A 89 8.09 5.48 -9.18
N GLU A 90 8.28 4.45 -9.96
CA GLU A 90 9.52 3.69 -10.07
C GLU A 90 10.65 4.52 -10.69
N THR A 91 10.35 5.54 -11.49
CA THR A 91 11.36 6.47 -12.01
C THR A 91 12.06 7.28 -10.90
N MET A 92 11.41 7.39 -9.73
CA MET A 92 11.97 8.04 -8.54
C MET A 92 12.68 7.05 -7.62
N LEU A 93 12.88 5.83 -8.03
CA LEU A 93 13.52 4.77 -7.25
C LEU A 93 14.73 4.24 -7.98
N ALA A 94 15.78 3.90 -7.25
CA ALA A 94 16.87 3.11 -7.77
C ALA A 94 16.48 1.64 -7.66
N PHE A 95 16.27 1.00 -8.79
CA PHE A 95 15.95 -0.42 -8.84
C PHE A 95 17.14 -1.28 -8.40
N VAL A 96 16.90 -2.58 -8.36
CA VAL A 96 17.90 -3.61 -8.09
C VAL A 96 19.14 -3.45 -8.99
N PRO A 97 20.27 -4.09 -8.63
CA PRO A 97 21.50 -4.05 -9.42
C PRO A 97 21.28 -4.23 -10.92
N GLY A 98 21.94 -3.39 -11.71
CA GLY A 98 21.75 -3.32 -13.16
C GLY A 98 21.09 -2.03 -13.66
N GLN A 99 20.43 -1.29 -12.79
CA GLN A 99 19.90 0.04 -13.10
C GLN A 99 20.94 1.12 -12.76
N THR A 100 21.08 2.12 -13.61
CA THR A 100 22.10 3.21 -13.41
C THR A 100 21.92 3.90 -12.07
N GLN A 101 20.70 4.19 -11.67
CA GLN A 101 20.37 4.90 -10.42
C GLN A 101 20.77 4.10 -9.18
N PHE A 102 20.85 2.78 -9.28
CA PHE A 102 21.27 1.93 -8.16
C PHE A 102 22.69 2.27 -7.70
N TYR A 103 23.56 2.64 -8.64
CA TYR A 103 24.97 2.94 -8.39
C TYR A 103 25.24 4.42 -8.11
N TRP A 104 24.24 5.26 -8.12
CA TRP A 104 24.43 6.66 -7.74
C TRP A 104 24.90 6.80 -6.29
N PRO A 105 25.74 7.79 -5.98
CA PRO A 105 26.07 8.11 -4.60
C PRO A 105 24.80 8.31 -3.76
N THR A 106 24.83 7.84 -2.51
CA THR A 106 23.67 7.92 -1.60
C THR A 106 23.11 9.33 -1.51
N ALA A 107 23.97 10.35 -1.40
CA ALA A 107 23.54 11.75 -1.33
C ALA A 107 22.75 12.19 -2.58
N TRP A 108 23.12 11.69 -3.76
CA TRP A 108 22.38 11.98 -5.00
C TRP A 108 21.01 11.32 -5.01
N ARG A 109 20.93 10.06 -4.61
CA ARG A 109 19.63 9.37 -4.49
C ARG A 109 18.73 10.07 -3.50
N GLN A 110 19.24 10.44 -2.32
CA GLN A 110 18.51 11.18 -1.29
C GLN A 110 18.00 12.53 -1.80
N GLN A 111 18.73 13.20 -2.66
CA GLN A 111 18.33 14.48 -3.22
C GLN A 111 17.32 14.31 -4.36
N TRP A 112 17.62 13.48 -5.35
CA TRP A 112 16.87 13.40 -6.61
C TRP A 112 15.63 12.52 -6.53
N CYS A 113 15.68 11.45 -5.73
CA CYS A 113 14.55 10.52 -5.59
C CYS A 113 13.57 10.92 -4.48
N ASN A 114 13.86 11.96 -3.70
CA ASN A 114 13.03 12.38 -2.56
C ASN A 114 11.87 13.29 -3.02
N ARG A 115 11.00 12.76 -3.88
CA ARG A 115 9.77 13.42 -4.35
C ARG A 115 8.55 12.62 -3.97
N SER A 116 7.42 13.28 -3.69
CA SER A 116 6.17 12.56 -3.47
C SER A 116 5.75 11.79 -4.73
N TYR A 117 5.32 10.54 -4.56
CA TYR A 117 4.78 9.75 -5.66
C TYR A 117 3.49 10.38 -6.23
N LEU A 118 2.71 11.05 -5.38
CA LEU A 118 1.55 11.83 -5.82
C LEU A 118 1.97 13.04 -6.67
N GLU A 119 3.01 13.76 -6.25
CA GLU A 119 3.57 14.86 -7.04
C GLU A 119 3.96 14.41 -8.45
N VAL A 120 4.66 13.27 -8.55
CA VAL A 120 5.11 12.72 -9.84
C VAL A 120 3.95 12.42 -10.79
N VAL A 121 2.90 11.75 -10.31
CA VAL A 121 1.75 11.43 -11.19
C VAL A 121 0.95 12.66 -11.57
N HIS A 122 0.88 13.67 -10.70
CA HIS A 122 0.23 14.94 -11.01
C HIS A 122 1.01 15.72 -12.07
N ASP A 123 2.35 15.79 -11.98
CA ASP A 123 3.21 16.41 -12.97
C ASP A 123 3.06 15.75 -14.34
N ILE A 124 3.08 14.40 -14.39
CA ILE A 124 2.92 13.66 -15.65
C ILE A 124 1.56 13.93 -16.29
N CYS A 125 0.51 14.06 -15.49
CA CYS A 125 -0.84 14.37 -15.96
C CYS A 125 -1.06 15.87 -16.27
N GLY A 126 -0.14 16.75 -15.88
CA GLY A 126 -0.28 18.20 -16.03
C GLY A 126 -1.44 18.78 -15.23
N VAL A 127 -1.73 18.23 -14.05
CA VAL A 127 -2.82 18.67 -13.17
C VAL A 127 -2.30 19.30 -11.88
N PRO A 128 -3.10 20.15 -11.20
CA PRO A 128 -2.73 20.75 -9.92
C PRO A 128 -2.39 19.70 -8.87
N HIS A 129 -1.48 20.00 -7.94
CA HIS A 129 -1.07 19.14 -6.83
C HIS A 129 -2.14 19.07 -5.73
N VAL A 130 -3.21 18.33 -5.97
CA VAL A 130 -4.28 18.03 -5.02
C VAL A 130 -4.24 16.54 -4.74
N TYR A 131 -3.67 16.15 -3.60
CA TYR A 131 -3.31 14.76 -3.31
C TYR A 131 -4.43 14.03 -2.57
N GLU A 132 -5.35 13.42 -3.30
CA GLU A 132 -6.47 12.68 -2.74
C GLU A 132 -6.59 11.26 -3.35
N PRO A 133 -5.63 10.36 -3.09
CA PRO A 133 -5.78 8.97 -3.49
C PRO A 133 -6.94 8.32 -2.72
N ARG A 134 -7.90 7.71 -3.43
CA ARG A 134 -9.09 7.14 -2.80
C ARG A 134 -9.45 5.77 -3.34
N PHE A 135 -9.90 4.92 -2.41
CA PHE A 135 -10.61 3.69 -2.68
C PHE A 135 -12.08 3.88 -2.37
N PHE A 136 -12.95 3.61 -3.33
CA PHE A 136 -14.39 3.82 -3.20
C PHE A 136 -15.09 2.49 -2.91
N VAL A 137 -15.68 2.39 -1.73
CA VAL A 137 -16.52 1.25 -1.32
C VAL A 137 -17.97 1.50 -1.67
N THR A 138 -18.71 0.42 -1.98
CA THR A 138 -20.17 0.48 -2.10
C THR A 138 -20.80 0.51 -0.70
N GLU A 139 -22.10 0.87 -0.64
CA GLU A 139 -22.86 0.82 0.62
C GLU A 139 -22.98 -0.61 1.15
N GLU A 140 -23.09 -1.61 0.26
CA GLU A 140 -23.11 -3.01 0.65
C GLU A 140 -21.78 -3.47 1.24
N GLU A 141 -20.65 -3.16 0.57
CA GLU A 141 -19.30 -3.45 1.07
C GLU A 141 -19.06 -2.79 2.44
N ARG A 142 -19.50 -1.54 2.60
CA ARG A 142 -19.43 -0.80 3.86
C ARG A 142 -20.24 -1.46 4.97
N ALA A 143 -21.48 -1.86 4.69
CA ALA A 143 -22.36 -2.52 5.66
C ALA A 143 -21.76 -3.86 6.13
N ILE A 144 -21.26 -4.67 5.20
CA ILE A 144 -20.59 -5.94 5.52
C ILE A 144 -19.34 -5.70 6.37
N ALA A 145 -18.52 -4.72 6.02
CA ALA A 145 -17.31 -4.38 6.76
C ALA A 145 -17.63 -3.90 8.18
N GLN A 146 -18.66 -3.08 8.35
CA GLN A 146 -19.13 -2.62 9.66
C GLN A 146 -19.64 -3.76 10.53
N GLN A 147 -20.43 -4.66 9.95
CA GLN A 147 -20.93 -5.84 10.65
C GLN A 147 -19.75 -6.75 11.09
N THR A 148 -18.78 -6.97 10.20
CA THR A 148 -17.57 -7.73 10.52
C THR A 148 -16.79 -7.09 11.67
N LYS A 149 -16.55 -5.77 11.62
CA LYS A 149 -15.90 -5.04 12.70
C LYS A 149 -16.65 -5.20 14.04
N GLN A 150 -17.98 -5.09 14.05
CA GLN A 150 -18.78 -5.27 15.26
C GLN A 150 -18.60 -6.66 15.87
N GLN A 151 -18.50 -7.70 15.05
CA GLN A 151 -18.26 -9.08 15.52
C GLN A 151 -16.86 -9.26 16.14
N LEU A 152 -15.85 -8.52 15.65
CA LEU A 152 -14.49 -8.54 16.19
C LEU A 152 -14.37 -7.81 17.54
N GLY A 153 -15.32 -6.93 17.85
CA GLY A 153 -15.26 -6.05 19.03
C GLY A 153 -14.46 -4.79 18.78
N ASN A 154 -14.33 -3.95 19.80
CA ASN A 154 -13.64 -2.67 19.72
C ASN A 154 -12.60 -2.51 20.83
N PRO A 155 -11.48 -1.80 20.56
CA PRO A 155 -11.05 -1.25 19.27
C PRO A 155 -10.40 -2.29 18.35
N VAL A 156 -10.46 -2.05 17.04
CA VAL A 156 -9.87 -2.91 16.01
C VAL A 156 -8.68 -2.20 15.37
N VAL A 157 -7.52 -2.84 15.37
CA VAL A 157 -6.29 -2.38 14.71
C VAL A 157 -6.06 -3.19 13.44
N GLY A 158 -6.05 -2.52 12.28
CA GLY A 158 -5.61 -3.14 11.02
C GLY A 158 -4.08 -3.15 10.95
N TRP A 159 -3.49 -4.33 10.75
CA TRP A 159 -2.05 -4.48 10.55
C TRP A 159 -1.74 -4.97 9.15
N CYS A 160 -1.16 -4.11 8.31
CA CYS A 160 -0.68 -4.50 6.99
C CYS A 160 0.64 -5.27 7.14
N VAL A 161 0.65 -6.54 6.72
CA VAL A 161 1.73 -7.49 7.05
C VAL A 161 3.04 -7.12 6.36
N SER A 162 3.00 -6.81 5.07
CA SER A 162 4.19 -6.43 4.30
C SER A 162 3.85 -5.55 3.09
N GLY A 163 4.87 -5.22 2.30
CA GLY A 163 4.77 -4.71 0.95
C GLY A 163 5.33 -5.73 -0.03
N THR A 164 5.43 -5.36 -1.31
CA THR A 164 5.92 -6.24 -2.39
C THR A 164 7.37 -6.66 -2.26
N ARG A 165 8.17 -6.00 -1.42
CA ARG A 165 9.62 -6.21 -1.26
C ARG A 165 9.98 -6.61 0.16
N LEU A 166 11.07 -7.37 0.32
CA LEU A 166 11.54 -7.85 1.62
C LEU A 166 11.97 -6.70 2.56
N ASP A 167 12.50 -5.63 2.02
CA ASP A 167 12.88 -4.45 2.81
C ASP A 167 11.67 -3.74 3.47
N LYS A 168 10.46 -4.03 3.02
CA LYS A 168 9.20 -3.52 3.60
C LYS A 168 8.60 -4.44 4.67
N VAL A 169 9.21 -5.57 4.97
CA VAL A 169 8.75 -6.46 6.05
C VAL A 169 9.27 -5.95 7.38
N TYR A 170 8.37 -5.64 8.31
CA TYR A 170 8.75 -5.27 9.67
C TYR A 170 9.08 -6.53 10.48
N PRO A 171 10.36 -6.75 10.84
CA PRO A 171 10.77 -8.05 11.39
C PRO A 171 10.27 -8.33 12.80
N TYR A 172 9.81 -7.32 13.51
CA TYR A 172 9.30 -7.44 14.87
C TYR A 172 7.76 -7.37 14.95
N ALA A 173 7.06 -7.57 13.83
CA ALA A 173 5.60 -7.49 13.76
C ALA A 173 4.91 -8.41 14.77
N ALA A 174 5.36 -9.67 14.84
CA ALA A 174 4.79 -10.66 15.75
C ALA A 174 4.88 -10.23 17.22
N MET A 175 6.04 -9.72 17.64
CA MET A 175 6.25 -9.21 19.00
C MET A 175 5.40 -7.94 19.26
N ALA A 176 5.35 -7.03 18.31
CA ALA A 176 4.55 -5.80 18.44
C ALA A 176 3.06 -6.13 18.61
N ILE A 177 2.54 -7.03 17.77
CA ILE A 177 1.13 -7.45 17.79
C ILE A 177 0.79 -8.16 19.09
N ALA A 178 1.61 -9.13 19.52
CA ALA A 178 1.38 -9.84 20.79
C ALA A 178 1.31 -8.88 21.98
N ARG A 179 2.22 -7.91 22.02
CA ARG A 179 2.22 -6.87 23.05
C ARG A 179 1.03 -5.91 22.95
N LEU A 180 0.66 -5.47 21.75
CA LEU A 180 -0.51 -4.60 21.55
C LEU A 180 -1.78 -5.27 22.09
N ILE A 181 -2.03 -6.52 21.73
CA ILE A 181 -3.18 -7.28 22.23
C ILE A 181 -3.16 -7.35 23.75
N ARG A 182 -2.04 -7.77 24.33
CA ARG A 182 -1.89 -7.95 25.78
C ARG A 182 -2.01 -6.65 26.58
N GLU A 183 -1.42 -5.55 26.06
CA GLU A 183 -1.31 -4.30 26.82
C GLU A 183 -2.51 -3.37 26.62
N THR A 184 -3.29 -3.53 25.56
CA THR A 184 -4.37 -2.61 25.19
C THR A 184 -5.74 -3.28 25.05
N GLY A 185 -5.79 -4.60 24.91
CA GLY A 185 -7.01 -5.36 24.66
C GLY A 185 -7.62 -5.14 23.27
N VAL A 186 -6.86 -4.61 22.32
CA VAL A 186 -7.32 -4.41 20.94
C VAL A 186 -7.50 -5.76 20.22
N HIS A 187 -8.37 -5.76 19.22
CA HIS A 187 -8.41 -6.83 18.24
C HIS A 187 -7.55 -6.43 17.03
N VAL A 188 -6.56 -7.24 16.67
CA VAL A 188 -5.71 -6.99 15.51
C VAL A 188 -6.19 -7.84 14.33
N VAL A 189 -6.38 -7.22 13.16
CA VAL A 189 -6.66 -7.90 11.90
C VAL A 189 -5.46 -7.76 10.98
N LEU A 190 -4.92 -8.89 10.52
CA LEU A 190 -3.79 -8.92 9.58
C LEU A 190 -4.31 -8.74 8.15
N PHE A 191 -3.74 -7.78 7.42
CA PHE A 191 -4.06 -7.50 6.01
C PHE A 191 -2.83 -7.74 5.13
N GLY A 192 -3.02 -8.40 4.00
CA GLY A 192 -1.95 -8.67 3.06
C GLY A 192 -2.45 -9.38 1.80
N GLY A 193 -1.53 -9.72 0.91
CA GLY A 193 -1.77 -10.49 -0.30
C GLY A 193 -1.49 -11.99 -0.13
N PRO A 194 -1.63 -12.78 -1.21
CA PRO A 194 -1.31 -14.20 -1.20
C PRO A 194 0.20 -14.45 -1.08
N GLY A 195 0.59 -15.70 -0.90
CA GLY A 195 1.99 -16.11 -0.85
C GLY A 195 2.70 -15.67 0.42
N ARG A 196 3.68 -14.78 0.29
CA ARG A 196 4.55 -14.35 1.40
C ARG A 196 3.78 -13.77 2.59
N ASP A 197 2.77 -12.95 2.34
CA ASP A 197 2.00 -12.34 3.43
C ASP A 197 1.21 -13.38 4.22
N LEU A 198 0.72 -14.43 3.55
CA LEU A 198 0.07 -15.55 4.20
C LEU A 198 1.05 -16.31 5.10
N GLU A 199 2.29 -16.51 4.65
CA GLU A 199 3.34 -17.14 5.46
C GLU A 199 3.66 -16.30 6.70
N TYR A 200 3.86 -14.99 6.53
CA TYR A 200 4.09 -14.08 7.67
C TYR A 200 2.90 -14.02 8.62
N ALA A 201 1.67 -14.04 8.11
CA ALA A 201 0.49 -14.05 8.95
C ALA A 201 0.46 -15.29 9.85
N ARG A 202 0.84 -16.46 9.33
CA ARG A 202 0.96 -17.71 10.13
C ARG A 202 2.05 -17.60 11.18
N ILE A 203 3.22 -17.10 10.84
CA ILE A 203 4.32 -16.88 11.80
C ILE A 203 3.87 -15.94 12.93
N ILE A 204 3.14 -14.86 12.57
CA ILE A 204 2.59 -13.93 13.57
C ILE A 204 1.60 -14.65 14.48
N GLN A 205 0.69 -15.44 13.93
CA GLN A 205 -0.31 -16.19 14.71
C GLN A 205 0.34 -17.18 15.68
N GLU A 206 1.29 -17.99 15.21
CA GLU A 206 2.04 -18.92 16.04
C GLU A 206 2.77 -18.21 17.20
N HIS A 207 3.34 -17.04 16.92
CA HIS A 207 4.01 -16.26 17.95
C HIS A 207 3.03 -15.69 18.98
N VAL A 208 1.91 -15.11 18.53
CA VAL A 208 0.88 -14.54 19.41
C VAL A 208 0.24 -15.63 20.27
N GLU A 209 -0.06 -16.79 19.71
CA GLU A 209 -0.60 -17.93 20.47
C GLU A 209 0.35 -18.36 21.56
N ARG A 210 1.64 -18.49 21.27
CA ARG A 210 2.66 -18.88 22.24
C ARG A 210 2.82 -17.84 23.36
N GLU A 211 2.87 -16.54 23.03
CA GLU A 211 3.10 -15.47 23.99
C GLU A 211 1.87 -15.13 24.85
N ASN A 212 0.68 -15.23 24.27
CA ASN A 212 -0.58 -14.85 24.93
C ASN A 212 -1.41 -16.06 25.34
N SER A 213 -0.92 -17.30 25.10
CA SER A 213 -1.60 -18.57 25.35
C SER A 213 -2.96 -18.69 24.60
N SER A 214 -3.24 -17.84 23.63
CA SER A 214 -4.44 -17.87 22.80
C SER A 214 -4.31 -16.98 21.58
N LEU A 215 -5.18 -17.19 20.57
CA LEU A 215 -5.37 -16.28 19.42
C LEU A 215 -6.49 -15.27 19.65
N GLN A 216 -7.01 -15.16 20.87
CA GLN A 216 -8.02 -14.14 21.18
C GLN A 216 -7.48 -12.75 20.87
N GLY A 217 -8.26 -11.96 20.13
CA GLY A 217 -7.84 -10.63 19.70
C GLY A 217 -6.98 -10.61 18.43
N LEU A 218 -6.84 -11.74 17.70
CA LEU A 218 -6.14 -11.80 16.42
C LEU A 218 -7.01 -12.47 15.33
N SER A 219 -7.06 -11.86 14.16
CA SER A 219 -7.70 -12.39 12.95
C SER A 219 -6.87 -12.07 11.71
N ALA A 220 -7.19 -12.66 10.58
CA ALA A 220 -6.54 -12.38 9.30
C ALA A 220 -7.58 -12.14 8.20
N ALA A 221 -7.27 -11.22 7.29
CA ALA A 221 -8.02 -10.90 6.08
C ALA A 221 -7.04 -10.83 4.90
N ILE A 222 -6.38 -11.97 4.65
CA ILE A 222 -5.36 -12.10 3.60
C ILE A 222 -6.06 -12.33 2.26
N THR A 223 -5.77 -11.50 1.29
CA THR A 223 -6.37 -11.56 -0.04
C THR A 223 -5.86 -12.76 -0.84
N ASP A 224 -6.78 -13.51 -1.43
CA ASP A 224 -6.47 -14.57 -2.39
C ASP A 224 -7.60 -14.65 -3.43
N GLU A 225 -7.37 -14.08 -4.61
CA GLU A 225 -8.36 -14.01 -5.70
C GLU A 225 -8.60 -15.39 -6.36
N GLU A 226 -7.63 -16.31 -6.26
CA GLU A 226 -7.75 -17.65 -6.86
C GLU A 226 -8.59 -18.60 -6.00
N LYS A 227 -8.70 -18.31 -4.71
CA LYS A 227 -9.40 -19.17 -3.74
C LYS A 227 -10.52 -18.43 -3.02
N GLN A 228 -11.41 -17.79 -3.77
CA GLN A 228 -12.57 -17.10 -3.20
C GLN A 228 -13.42 -18.09 -2.37
N THR A 229 -13.09 -18.23 -1.11
CA THR A 229 -13.85 -18.99 -0.14
C THR A 229 -14.43 -18.08 0.92
N ASP A 230 -15.26 -18.62 1.78
CA ASP A 230 -15.99 -17.93 2.83
C ASP A 230 -15.12 -16.88 3.56
N ALA A 231 -15.53 -15.65 3.44
CA ALA A 231 -14.82 -14.49 4.00
C ALA A 231 -15.24 -14.22 5.45
N SER A 232 -15.28 -15.25 6.29
CA SER A 232 -15.51 -15.13 7.72
C SER A 232 -14.32 -14.48 8.43
N PRO A 233 -14.51 -13.80 9.57
CA PRO A 233 -13.40 -13.36 10.42
C PRO A 233 -12.47 -14.54 10.76
N GLY A 234 -11.18 -14.38 10.48
CA GLY A 234 -10.19 -15.45 10.64
C GLY A 234 -9.89 -16.27 9.37
N ALA A 235 -10.65 -16.10 8.29
CA ALA A 235 -10.34 -16.72 7.00
C ALA A 235 -9.10 -16.08 6.36
N TYR A 236 -8.31 -16.91 5.64
CA TYR A 236 -7.11 -16.44 4.93
C TYR A 236 -7.36 -16.05 3.48
N HIS A 237 -8.59 -16.19 2.98
CA HIS A 237 -8.92 -15.98 1.58
C HIS A 237 -10.05 -14.96 1.46
N TRP A 238 -9.68 -13.70 1.27
CA TRP A 238 -10.62 -12.59 1.16
C TRP A 238 -10.54 -11.94 -0.23
N PRO A 239 -11.67 -11.59 -0.85
CA PRO A 239 -11.65 -10.69 -2.02
C PRO A 239 -10.99 -9.37 -1.65
N ILE A 240 -10.19 -8.83 -2.57
CA ILE A 240 -9.40 -7.62 -2.34
C ILE A 240 -10.26 -6.44 -1.86
N ARG A 241 -11.40 -6.20 -2.50
CA ARG A 241 -12.31 -5.12 -2.14
C ARG A 241 -12.90 -5.29 -0.74
N ARG A 242 -13.27 -6.51 -0.38
CA ARG A 242 -13.79 -6.83 0.97
C ARG A 242 -12.73 -6.62 2.05
N SER A 243 -11.49 -7.05 1.78
CA SER A 243 -10.36 -6.82 2.67
C SER A 243 -10.13 -5.31 2.88
N LEU A 244 -10.05 -4.53 1.81
CA LEU A 244 -9.85 -3.09 1.89
C LEU A 244 -11.04 -2.36 2.52
N SER A 245 -12.26 -2.82 2.29
CA SER A 245 -13.47 -2.25 2.93
C SER A 245 -13.44 -2.45 4.45
N LEU A 246 -13.00 -3.61 4.93
CA LEU A 246 -12.80 -3.83 6.38
C LEU A 246 -11.68 -2.96 6.93
N LEU A 247 -10.58 -2.80 6.19
CA LEU A 247 -9.46 -1.97 6.59
C LEU A 247 -9.89 -0.51 6.81
N GLN A 248 -10.80 0.02 5.97
CA GLN A 248 -11.38 1.37 6.13
C GLN A 248 -12.28 1.50 7.37
N GLN A 249 -12.70 0.41 7.99
CA GLN A 249 -13.49 0.43 9.22
C GLN A 249 -12.65 0.25 10.49
N CYS A 250 -11.37 -0.06 10.38
CA CYS A 250 -10.49 -0.18 11.54
C CYS A 250 -10.37 1.15 12.32
N ASP A 251 -10.15 1.07 13.62
CA ASP A 251 -9.97 2.26 14.46
C ASP A 251 -8.56 2.87 14.30
N ILE A 252 -7.57 2.06 14.01
CA ILE A 252 -6.20 2.44 13.68
C ILE A 252 -5.69 1.50 12.60
N VAL A 253 -4.85 2.00 11.68
CA VAL A 253 -4.16 1.14 10.71
C VAL A 253 -2.65 1.32 10.83
N ILE A 254 -1.92 0.21 10.89
CA ILE A 254 -0.46 0.16 11.04
C ILE A 254 0.12 -0.68 9.90
N GLY A 255 1.20 -0.24 9.30
CA GLY A 255 1.88 -1.05 8.31
C GLY A 255 2.97 -0.34 7.54
N PRO A 256 3.75 -1.09 6.73
CA PRO A 256 4.73 -0.53 5.81
C PRO A 256 4.06 0.10 4.59
N ASP A 257 4.84 0.84 3.78
CA ASP A 257 4.41 1.32 2.47
C ASP A 257 3.94 0.14 1.59
N SER A 258 2.62 0.02 1.46
CA SER A 258 1.94 -1.09 0.80
C SER A 258 0.59 -0.64 0.22
N GLY A 259 0.05 -1.43 -0.70
CA GLY A 259 -1.25 -1.15 -1.32
C GLY A 259 -2.37 -0.91 -0.33
N PRO A 260 -2.59 -1.77 0.68
CA PRO A 260 -3.62 -1.56 1.69
C PRO A 260 -3.49 -0.22 2.44
N MET A 261 -2.27 0.21 2.78
CA MET A 261 -2.05 1.51 3.42
C MET A 261 -2.48 2.68 2.53
N TRP A 262 -2.26 2.59 1.21
CA TRP A 262 -2.74 3.60 0.26
C TRP A 262 -4.27 3.66 0.17
N ALA A 263 -4.97 2.54 0.39
CA ALA A 263 -6.44 2.51 0.39
C ALA A 263 -7.08 3.30 1.53
N VAL A 264 -6.33 3.58 2.58
CA VAL A 264 -6.77 4.36 3.75
C VAL A 264 -6.10 5.73 3.87
N ALA A 265 -5.27 6.13 2.91
CA ALA A 265 -4.48 7.35 2.97
C ALA A 265 -5.30 8.60 3.34
N MET A 266 -6.52 8.72 2.79
CA MET A 266 -7.41 9.86 2.96
C MET A 266 -8.52 9.63 4.00
N GLU A 267 -8.54 8.46 4.64
CA GLU A 267 -9.55 8.17 5.66
C GLU A 267 -9.21 8.87 6.98
N ALA A 268 -10.24 9.19 7.76
CA ALA A 268 -10.10 9.96 8.99
C ALA A 268 -9.44 9.19 10.14
N MET A 269 -9.50 7.83 10.13
CA MET A 269 -8.87 7.05 11.19
C MET A 269 -7.36 7.31 11.25
N PRO A 270 -6.75 7.23 12.44
CA PRO A 270 -5.31 7.33 12.62
C PRO A 270 -4.55 6.21 11.89
N LYS A 271 -3.40 6.56 11.34
CA LYS A 271 -2.49 5.62 10.68
C LYS A 271 -1.09 5.73 11.23
N ILE A 272 -0.40 4.60 11.36
CA ILE A 272 1.03 4.53 11.66
C ILE A 272 1.73 3.89 10.47
N MET A 273 2.46 4.71 9.71
CA MET A 273 3.25 4.27 8.56
C MET A 273 4.66 3.89 9.00
N LEU A 274 5.08 2.67 8.69
CA LEU A 274 6.44 2.17 8.94
C LEU A 274 7.25 2.25 7.65
N LEU A 275 8.21 3.18 7.58
CA LEU A 275 8.98 3.40 6.35
C LEU A 275 10.29 2.62 6.34
N SER A 276 10.60 2.05 5.18
CA SER A 276 11.88 1.40 4.88
C SER A 276 12.78 2.30 4.01
N HIS A 277 12.89 2.00 2.72
CA HIS A 277 13.79 2.67 1.77
C HIS A 277 13.37 4.09 1.38
N ALA A 278 12.08 4.42 1.52
CA ALA A 278 11.49 5.70 1.15
C ALA A 278 11.35 6.63 2.36
N SER A 279 11.21 7.92 2.11
CA SER A 279 10.98 8.94 3.14
C SER A 279 9.49 9.24 3.33
N ALA A 280 9.17 9.95 4.40
CA ALA A 280 7.84 10.51 4.62
C ALA A 280 7.39 11.39 3.43
N ARG A 281 8.31 12.15 2.82
CA ARG A 281 8.02 12.97 1.65
C ARG A 281 7.57 12.16 0.44
N ASN A 282 8.16 10.99 0.22
CA ASN A 282 7.74 10.14 -0.90
C ASN A 282 6.33 9.59 -0.70
N ILE A 283 6.02 9.11 0.51
CA ILE A 283 4.86 8.26 0.76
C ILE A 283 3.71 9.04 1.39
N THR A 284 3.94 9.70 2.53
CA THR A 284 2.85 10.22 3.37
C THR A 284 2.53 11.70 3.14
N THR A 285 3.13 12.34 2.13
CA THR A 285 2.77 13.71 1.75
C THR A 285 1.28 13.77 1.37
N GLY A 286 0.53 14.62 2.05
CA GLY A 286 -0.91 14.80 1.82
C GLY A 286 -1.81 13.78 2.50
N TRP A 287 -1.27 12.77 3.18
CA TRP A 287 -2.08 11.80 3.92
C TRP A 287 -2.73 12.43 5.15
N VAL A 288 -3.96 12.03 5.42
CA VAL A 288 -4.73 12.51 6.58
C VAL A 288 -4.36 11.70 7.81
N ASN A 289 -4.24 12.35 8.96
CA ASN A 289 -4.11 11.76 10.29
C ASN A 289 -3.10 10.59 10.36
N THR A 290 -1.84 10.87 9.96
CA THR A 290 -0.82 9.84 9.80
C THR A 290 0.43 10.16 10.60
N VAL A 291 0.81 9.25 11.50
CA VAL A 291 2.13 9.21 12.14
C VAL A 291 3.07 8.41 11.25
N THR A 292 4.20 8.99 10.88
CA THR A 292 5.20 8.32 10.04
C THR A 292 6.41 7.98 10.88
N LEU A 293 6.70 6.69 11.02
CA LEU A 293 7.88 6.17 11.71
C LEU A 293 8.92 5.74 10.66
N GLN A 294 10.14 6.20 10.83
CA GLN A 294 11.24 5.95 9.92
C GLN A 294 12.58 5.85 10.67
N ALA A 295 13.59 5.29 10.04
CA ALA A 295 14.91 5.19 10.62
C ALA A 295 15.53 6.55 10.94
N ASP A 296 16.33 6.60 11.99
CA ASP A 296 17.20 7.74 12.27
C ASP A 296 18.43 7.68 11.35
N PRO A 297 18.68 8.69 10.49
CA PRO A 297 19.84 8.70 9.60
C PRO A 297 21.19 8.63 10.32
N ARG A 298 21.25 8.98 11.61
CA ARG A 298 22.48 8.84 12.43
C ARG A 298 22.79 7.37 12.75
N ARG A 299 21.77 6.52 12.84
CA ARG A 299 21.90 5.06 13.06
C ARG A 299 21.91 4.28 11.75
N VAL A 300 21.16 4.75 10.75
CA VAL A 300 21.03 4.13 9.42
C VAL A 300 21.35 5.16 8.34
N PRO A 301 22.64 5.45 8.08
CA PRO A 301 23.05 6.57 7.21
C PRO A 301 22.58 6.48 5.76
N CYS A 302 22.23 5.29 5.28
CA CYS A 302 21.68 5.14 3.93
C CYS A 302 20.20 5.54 3.82
N HIS A 303 19.50 5.74 4.95
CA HIS A 303 18.07 6.08 4.92
C HIS A 303 17.86 7.60 4.67
N PRO A 304 16.92 7.98 3.78
CA PRO A 304 16.21 7.15 2.81
C PRO A 304 17.11 6.82 1.61
N CYS A 305 17.27 5.55 1.28
CA CYS A 305 18.15 5.14 0.20
C CYS A 305 17.49 5.15 -1.18
N HIS A 306 16.17 5.14 -1.25
CA HIS A 306 15.35 5.04 -2.47
C HIS A 306 15.68 3.82 -3.33
N LEU A 307 16.29 2.78 -2.75
CA LEU A 307 16.57 1.53 -3.44
C LEU A 307 15.40 0.55 -3.25
N LEU A 308 15.01 -0.12 -4.34
CA LEU A 308 14.13 -1.27 -4.27
C LEU A 308 14.96 -2.55 -4.30
N HIS A 309 14.80 -3.37 -3.28
CA HIS A 309 15.52 -4.62 -3.14
C HIS A 309 14.56 -5.81 -3.22
N ASP A 310 14.86 -6.78 -4.08
CA ASP A 310 14.15 -8.06 -4.11
C ASP A 310 14.57 -8.96 -2.94
N SER A 311 15.77 -8.72 -2.40
CA SER A 311 16.39 -9.47 -1.32
C SER A 311 17.13 -8.52 -0.39
N ILE A 312 17.21 -8.86 0.90
CA ILE A 312 18.03 -8.15 1.87
C ILE A 312 19.55 -8.29 1.61
N GLU A 313 19.96 -9.22 0.74
CA GLU A 313 21.37 -9.40 0.36
C GLU A 313 21.94 -8.17 -0.35
N THR A 314 21.10 -7.40 -1.04
CA THR A 314 21.51 -6.15 -1.72
C THR A 314 21.30 -4.89 -0.86
N CYS A 315 20.89 -5.07 0.39
CA CYS A 315 20.59 -4.04 1.37
C CYS A 315 21.51 -4.21 2.59
N THR A 316 21.58 -3.20 3.46
CA THR A 316 22.16 -3.37 4.79
C THR A 316 21.16 -4.14 5.66
N PRO A 317 21.40 -5.39 6.05
CA PRO A 317 20.55 -6.10 6.98
C PRO A 317 20.67 -5.51 8.38
N ASN A 318 19.67 -5.74 9.22
CA ASN A 318 19.79 -5.45 10.65
C ASN A 318 20.82 -6.40 11.32
N LYS A 319 21.16 -6.12 12.58
CA LYS A 319 22.15 -6.93 13.34
C LYS A 319 21.78 -8.39 13.48
N ASP A 320 20.48 -8.70 13.45
CA ASP A 320 19.96 -10.06 13.59
C ASP A 320 19.78 -10.76 12.22
N GLY A 321 20.09 -10.07 11.11
CA GLY A 321 19.94 -10.60 9.75
C GLY A 321 18.49 -10.84 9.31
N LYS A 322 17.50 -10.35 10.06
CA LYS A 322 16.08 -10.67 9.86
C LYS A 322 15.33 -9.68 8.96
N GLY A 323 15.93 -8.56 8.62
CA GLY A 323 15.28 -7.55 7.81
C GLY A 323 16.21 -6.40 7.45
N ALA A 324 15.71 -5.42 6.69
CA ALA A 324 16.45 -4.22 6.37
C ALA A 324 16.69 -3.36 7.62
N ALA A 325 17.90 -2.80 7.73
CA ALA A 325 18.27 -1.99 8.89
C ALA A 325 17.34 -0.81 9.14
N CYS A 326 16.84 -0.18 8.07
CA CYS A 326 15.98 0.99 8.17
C CYS A 326 14.64 0.68 8.86
N ILE A 327 13.90 -0.32 8.39
CA ILE A 327 12.61 -0.66 9.02
C ILE A 327 12.80 -1.30 10.40
N SER A 328 13.92 -1.98 10.62
CA SER A 328 14.29 -2.58 11.92
C SER A 328 14.73 -1.56 12.97
N ASP A 329 15.08 -0.34 12.57
CA ASP A 329 15.43 0.76 13.47
C ASP A 329 14.20 1.34 14.19
N ILE A 330 13.00 1.08 13.67
CA ILE A 330 11.73 1.44 14.31
C ILE A 330 11.49 0.48 15.48
N SER A 331 11.48 0.99 16.70
CA SER A 331 11.33 0.15 17.88
C SER A 331 9.88 -0.31 18.09
N VAL A 332 9.69 -1.52 18.60
CA VAL A 332 8.38 -2.03 19.03
C VAL A 332 7.75 -1.09 20.06
N GLU A 333 8.56 -0.58 20.98
CA GLU A 333 8.09 0.35 22.02
C GLU A 333 7.48 1.61 21.43
N THR A 334 8.12 2.20 20.42
CA THR A 334 7.58 3.39 19.72
C THR A 334 6.23 3.09 19.10
N ILE A 335 6.07 1.96 18.41
CA ILE A 335 4.79 1.57 17.79
C ILE A 335 3.69 1.44 18.86
N ILE A 336 4.00 0.78 19.98
CA ILE A 336 3.04 0.58 21.07
C ILE A 336 2.64 1.91 21.71
N GLN A 337 3.60 2.78 21.98
CA GLN A 337 3.34 4.09 22.57
C GLN A 337 2.46 4.96 21.67
N GLU A 338 2.80 5.06 20.38
CA GLU A 338 2.00 5.80 19.39
C GLU A 338 0.59 5.21 19.28
N THR A 339 0.46 3.89 19.23
CA THR A 339 -0.86 3.24 19.17
C THR A 339 -1.70 3.56 20.41
N LYS A 340 -1.12 3.51 21.60
CA LYS A 340 -1.84 3.86 22.86
C LYS A 340 -2.30 5.31 22.86
N GLN A 341 -1.46 6.25 22.41
CA GLN A 341 -1.82 7.67 22.32
C GLN A 341 -2.99 7.89 21.37
N LEU A 342 -2.94 7.26 20.18
CA LEU A 342 -4.00 7.36 19.18
C LEU A 342 -5.30 6.71 19.65
N LEU A 343 -5.26 5.58 20.36
CA LEU A 343 -6.45 4.94 20.95
C LEU A 343 -7.14 5.82 22.02
N VAL A 344 -6.38 6.61 22.75
CA VAL A 344 -6.97 7.57 23.72
C VAL A 344 -7.62 8.75 23.00
N ALA A 345 -7.02 9.23 21.91
CA ALA A 345 -7.53 10.35 21.14
C ALA A 345 -8.81 10.02 20.34
N THR A 346 -9.08 8.74 20.08
CA THR A 346 -10.27 8.27 19.33
C THR A 346 -11.46 7.91 20.22
N ARG A 347 -11.30 7.92 21.53
CA ARG A 347 -12.36 7.73 22.55
C ARG A 347 -12.99 9.06 22.93
#